data_51c17c5b1720d7b87f102c73db8cc99e
#
_entry.id   51c17c5b1720d7b87f102c73db8cc99e
#
_cell.length_a   1.000
_cell.length_b   1.000
_cell.length_c   1.000
_cell.angle_alpha   90.00
_cell.angle_beta   90.00
_cell.angle_gamma   90.00
#
_symmetry.space_group_name_H-M   'P 1'
#
loop_
_entity.id
_entity.type
_entity.pdbx_description
1 polymer ?
#
loop_
_entity_poly.entity_id
_entity_poly.type
_entity_poly.pdbx_seq_one_letter_code
_entity_poly.pdbx_strand_id
1 'polypeptide(L)' 'MEEIEIIGKRVNLDVKNLKRIKVISALKEDELKGLNEKKKLDFIINRAIESYYSSDEIKLLLDL' A
#
# COMPACT_ATOMS: atom_id res chain seq x y z
N MET A 1 -4.78 -14.44 14.08
CA MET A 1 -3.57 -13.62 13.91
C MET A 1 -3.03 -13.78 12.50
N GLU A 2 -2.82 -12.68 11.83
CA GLU A 2 -2.32 -12.72 10.45
C GLU A 2 -0.84 -13.03 10.44
N GLU A 3 -0.46 -13.92 9.54
CA GLU A 3 0.95 -14.17 9.30
C GLU A 3 1.53 -13.04 8.47
N ILE A 4 2.70 -12.56 8.87
CA ILE A 4 3.43 -11.55 8.10
C ILE A 4 4.59 -12.25 7.44
N GLU A 5 4.55 -12.30 6.12
CA GLU A 5 5.63 -12.84 5.34
C GLU A 5 6.39 -11.69 4.69
N ILE A 6 7.70 -11.64 4.92
CA ILE A 6 8.54 -10.59 4.36
C ILE A 6 9.10 -11.08 3.04
N ILE A 7 8.68 -10.42 1.97
CA ILE A 7 9.15 -10.71 0.62
C ILE A 7 10.07 -9.57 0.21
N GLY A 8 11.37 -9.84 0.13
CA GLY A 8 12.37 -8.84 -0.20
C GLY A 8 12.47 -8.55 -1.69
N LYS A 9 11.38 -8.15 -2.32
CA LYS A 9 11.37 -7.83 -3.74
C LYS A 9 11.39 -6.31 -3.95
N ARG A 10 12.10 -5.87 -4.98
CA ARG A 10 12.06 -4.48 -5.41
C ARG A 10 10.73 -4.19 -6.09
N VAL A 11 10.15 -3.05 -5.78
CA VAL A 11 8.96 -2.55 -6.44
C VAL A 11 9.35 -1.31 -7.24
N ASN A 12 9.09 -1.34 -8.52
CA ASN A 12 9.30 -0.18 -9.39
C ASN A 12 8.02 0.64 -9.40
N LEU A 13 8.13 1.89 -8.98
CA LEU A 13 6.99 2.79 -8.91
C LEU A 13 7.17 3.93 -9.91
N ASP A 14 6.06 4.30 -10.54
CA ASP A 14 6.05 5.49 -11.40
C ASP A 14 6.33 6.74 -10.57
N VAL A 15 6.96 7.74 -11.19
CA VAL A 15 7.27 9.01 -10.53
C VAL A 15 6.02 9.64 -9.93
N LYS A 16 4.89 9.57 -10.62
CA LYS A 16 3.61 10.07 -10.12
C LYS A 16 3.21 9.40 -8.82
N ASN A 17 3.44 8.10 -8.73
CA ASN A 17 3.09 7.33 -7.54
C ASN A 17 4.04 7.60 -6.38
N LEU A 18 5.31 7.87 -6.67
CA LEU A 18 6.24 8.30 -5.64
C LEU A 18 5.80 9.60 -4.98
N LYS A 19 5.33 10.55 -5.79
CA LYS A 19 4.78 11.81 -5.28
C LYS A 19 3.50 11.58 -4.47
N ARG A 20 2.64 10.68 -4.95
CA ARG A 20 1.40 10.34 -4.27
C ARG A 20 1.66 9.70 -2.90
N ILE A 21 2.70 8.88 -2.78
CA ILE A 21 3.10 8.30 -1.50
C ILE A 21 3.43 9.39 -0.49
N LYS A 22 4.15 10.43 -0.91
CA LYS A 22 4.48 11.54 -0.02
C LYS A 22 3.22 12.27 0.45
N VAL A 23 2.26 12.48 -0.45
CA VAL A 23 0.98 13.10 -0.10
C VAL A 23 0.21 12.25 0.88
N ILE A 24 0.11 10.94 0.62
CA ILE A 24 -0.58 10.00 1.50
C ILE A 24 0.07 9.97 2.87
N SER A 25 1.39 9.96 2.92
CA SER A 25 2.14 9.96 4.19
C SER A 25 1.81 11.20 5.02
N ALA A 26 1.69 12.36 4.37
CA ALA A 26 1.31 13.59 5.05
C ALA A 26 -0.13 13.56 5.55
N LEU A 27 -1.05 13.04 4.73
CA LEU A 27 -2.47 12.95 5.10
C LEU A 27 -2.71 11.94 6.22
N LYS A 28 -1.91 10.91 6.29
CA LYS A 28 -2.02 9.84 7.28
C LYS A 28 -0.96 9.93 8.36
N GLU A 29 -0.44 11.12 8.59
CA GLU A 29 0.66 11.34 9.54
C GLU A 29 0.37 10.74 10.91
N ASP A 30 -0.85 10.90 11.41
CA ASP A 30 -1.22 10.38 12.73
C ASP A 30 -1.13 8.85 12.81
N GLU A 31 -1.59 8.17 11.76
CA GLU A 31 -1.54 6.70 11.70
C GLU A 31 -0.12 6.18 11.49
N LEU A 32 0.70 6.94 10.77
CA LEU A 32 2.05 6.52 10.40
C LEU A 32 3.11 7.04 11.35
N LYS A 33 2.70 7.75 12.37
CA LYS A 33 3.62 8.32 13.35
C LYS A 33 4.45 7.24 14.02
N GLY A 34 5.75 7.48 14.09
CA GLY A 34 6.67 6.52 14.72
C GLY A 34 7.19 5.45 13.77
N LEU A 35 6.68 5.36 12.55
CA LEU A 35 7.19 4.43 11.55
C LEU A 35 8.31 5.09 10.73
N ASN A 36 9.32 4.29 10.37
CA ASN A 36 10.34 4.77 9.46
C ASN A 36 9.81 4.78 8.02
N GLU A 37 10.58 5.34 7.09
CA GLU A 37 10.16 5.47 5.69
C GLU A 37 9.81 4.14 5.04
N LYS A 38 10.60 3.10 5.32
CA LYS A 38 10.34 1.78 4.76
C LYS A 38 9.02 1.19 5.27
N LYS A 39 8.74 1.32 6.56
CA LYS A 39 7.50 0.82 7.14
C LYS A 39 6.28 1.62 6.69
N LYS A 40 6.45 2.93 6.49
CA LYS A 40 5.40 3.75 5.90
C LYS A 40 5.05 3.28 4.50
N LEU A 41 6.06 2.99 3.70
CA LEU A 41 5.87 2.48 2.35
C LEU A 41 5.17 1.12 2.37
N ASP A 42 5.61 0.21 3.24
CA ASP A 42 4.98 -1.09 3.39
C ASP A 42 3.50 -0.97 3.73
N PHE A 43 3.16 -0.08 4.66
CA PHE A 43 1.76 0.17 5.03
C PHE A 43 0.94 0.66 3.83
N ILE A 44 1.47 1.62 3.09
CA ILE A 44 0.76 2.20 1.95
C ILE A 44 0.54 1.15 0.85
N ILE A 45 1.56 0.36 0.56
CA ILE A 45 1.46 -0.68 -0.47
C ILE A 45 0.43 -1.73 -0.05
N ASN A 46 0.46 -2.18 1.19
CA ASN A 46 -0.50 -3.16 1.67
C ASN A 46 -1.94 -2.63 1.60
N ARG A 47 -2.16 -1.37 1.98
CA ARG A 47 -3.48 -0.75 1.87
C ARG A 47 -3.93 -0.63 0.43
N ALA A 48 -3.01 -0.29 -0.47
CA ALA A 48 -3.32 -0.20 -1.89
C ALA A 48 -3.77 -1.54 -2.46
N ILE A 49 -3.08 -2.61 -2.08
CA ILE A 49 -3.44 -3.96 -2.53
C ILE A 49 -4.81 -4.36 -1.99
N GLU A 50 -5.06 -4.12 -0.71
CA GLU A 50 -6.36 -4.41 -0.10
C GLU A 50 -7.49 -3.66 -0.81
N SER A 51 -7.27 -2.38 -1.09
CA SER A 51 -8.24 -1.55 -1.77
C SER A 51 -8.51 -2.03 -3.19
N TYR A 52 -7.45 -2.37 -3.92
CA TYR A 52 -7.60 -2.86 -5.28
C TYR A 52 -8.29 -4.23 -5.32
N TYR A 53 -7.91 -5.11 -4.43
CA TYR A 53 -8.56 -6.42 -4.33
C TYR A 53 -10.06 -6.31 -4.05
N SER A 54 -10.46 -5.31 -3.29
CA SER A 54 -11.86 -5.05 -2.95
C SER A 54 -12.59 -4.20 -4.00
N SER A 55 -11.91 -3.81 -5.08
CA SER A 55 -12.51 -2.99 -6.13
C SER A 55 -13.53 -3.78 -6.95
N ASP A 56 -14.44 -3.06 -7.60
CA ASP A 56 -15.43 -3.68 -8.48
C ASP A 56 -14.78 -4.43 -9.63
N GLU A 57 -13.66 -3.93 -10.13
CA GLU A 57 -12.91 -4.58 -11.20
C GLU A 57 -12.53 -6.02 -10.82
N ILE A 58 -11.97 -6.19 -9.63
CA ILE A 58 -11.53 -7.50 -9.16
C ILE A 58 -12.72 -8.37 -8.76
N LYS A 59 -13.74 -7.78 -8.15
CA LYS A 59 -14.95 -8.52 -7.77
C LYS A 59 -15.62 -9.13 -8.98
N LEU A 60 -15.70 -8.39 -10.08
CA LEU A 60 -16.29 -8.91 -11.31
C LEU A 60 -15.51 -10.10 -11.87
N LEU A 61 -14.19 -10.04 -11.78
CA LEU A 61 -13.34 -11.15 -12.24
C LEU A 61 -13.49 -12.39 -11.36
N LEU A 62 -13.65 -12.20 -10.05
CA LEU A 62 -13.82 -13.31 -9.11
C LEU A 62 -15.17 -14.00 -9.27
N ASP A 63 -16.19 -13.28 -9.72
CA ASP A 63 -17.52 -13.83 -9.95
C ASP A 63 -17.63 -14.63 -11.25
N LEU A 64 -16.59 -14.58 -12.06
CA LEU A 64 -16.55 -15.39 -13.28
C LEU A 64 -16.06 -16.80 -12.99
#